data_4ddc06ce135e131d180d88dcb9c9c539
#
_entry.id   4ddc06ce135e131d180d88dcb9c9c539
#
_cell.length_a   1.000
_cell.length_b   1.000
_cell.length_c   1.000
_cell.angle_alpha   90.00
_cell.angle_beta   90.00
_cell.angle_gamma   90.00
#
_symmetry.space_group_name_H-M   'P 1'
#
loop_
_entity.id
_entity.type
_entity.pdbx_description
1 polymer ?
#
loop_
_entity_poly.entity_id
_entity_poly.type
_entity_poly.pdbx_seq_one_letter_code
_entity_poly.pdbx_strand_id
1 'polypeptide(L)'
;NDDTFVPLPVESSNRFDDEFAAFRLKHGTYWRWVRPVFGGATRSAANARIEFRPIAGQPTVRDAIAFQAVFAGLMEALPKVEHPVRELDWSVARDNFYGAMRDGLAGDTVWITNDGQHTRDLGRIYEDVLAHAEEGLQMRGLDEDEAARYTHPLKARVRRRMTPARWKHEHVAAAVDDGATFEDAVVDAQRAYVDAQRETLLSS
;
A
#
# COMPACT_ATOMS: atom_id res chain seq x y z
N ASN A 1 5.86 15.21 7.68
CA ASN A 1 5.45 15.49 9.06
C ASN A 1 5.09 16.95 9.23
N ASP A 2 3.92 17.33 8.81
CA ASP A 2 3.38 18.68 8.91
C ASP A 2 2.60 18.92 10.22
N ASP A 3 2.55 17.92 11.09
CA ASP A 3 1.88 18.07 12.36
C ASP A 3 2.64 18.98 13.31
N THR A 4 1.90 19.69 14.11
CA THR A 4 2.43 20.47 15.20
C THR A 4 3.35 19.61 16.06
N PHE A 5 4.63 19.95 16.06
CA PHE A 5 5.61 19.30 16.90
C PHE A 5 5.30 19.64 18.37
N VAL A 6 5.04 18.64 19.16
CA VAL A 6 4.94 18.81 20.60
C VAL A 6 6.37 18.76 21.15
N PRO A 7 6.91 19.86 21.69
CA PRO A 7 8.24 19.85 22.26
C PRO A 7 8.29 18.92 23.47
N LEU A 8 9.17 17.94 23.40
CA LEU A 8 9.44 17.03 24.50
C LEU A 8 10.84 17.33 25.04
N PRO A 9 11.02 17.44 26.34
CA PRO A 9 12.33 17.60 26.94
C PRO A 9 13.12 16.29 26.80
N VAL A 10 13.93 16.21 25.77
CA VAL A 10 14.82 15.08 25.52
C VAL A 10 16.25 15.59 25.51
N GLU A 11 17.08 15.07 26.39
CA GLU A 11 18.50 15.36 26.38
C GLU A 11 19.15 14.75 25.13
N SER A 12 19.99 15.52 24.46
CA SER A 12 20.78 15.02 23.34
C SER A 12 21.91 14.14 23.85
N SER A 13 22.16 13.03 23.18
CA SER A 13 23.31 12.17 23.47
C SER A 13 24.00 11.78 22.15
N ASN A 14 25.25 11.34 22.27
CA ASN A 14 26.05 10.89 21.12
C ASN A 14 25.75 9.44 20.72
N ARG A 15 24.70 8.83 21.26
CA ARG A 15 24.29 7.48 20.89
C ARG A 15 23.13 7.52 19.92
N PHE A 16 23.17 6.67 18.90
CA PHE A 16 22.11 6.57 17.90
C PHE A 16 20.71 6.42 18.52
N ASP A 17 20.60 5.67 19.64
CA ASP A 17 19.35 5.49 20.37
C ASP A 17 18.82 6.78 20.99
N ASP A 18 19.71 7.60 21.49
CA ASP A 18 19.37 8.82 22.22
C ASP A 18 19.19 9.98 21.24
N GLU A 19 19.95 10.03 20.15
CA GLU A 19 19.81 11.06 19.10
C GLU A 19 18.41 11.07 18.49
N PHE A 20 17.77 9.91 18.35
CA PHE A 20 16.43 9.77 17.80
C PHE A 20 15.34 9.55 18.86
N ALA A 21 15.62 9.79 20.15
CA ALA A 21 14.67 9.52 21.22
C ALA A 21 13.36 10.30 21.06
N ALA A 22 13.41 11.61 20.78
CA ALA A 22 12.23 12.43 20.54
C ALA A 22 11.45 11.97 19.30
N PHE A 23 12.17 11.62 18.22
CA PHE A 23 11.56 11.06 17.02
C PHE A 23 10.87 9.73 17.30
N ARG A 24 11.52 8.83 18.00
CA ARG A 24 10.94 7.52 18.37
C ARG A 24 9.73 7.65 19.27
N LEU A 25 9.76 8.54 20.24
CA LEU A 25 8.64 8.81 21.12
C LEU A 25 7.44 9.34 20.33
N LYS A 26 7.65 10.34 19.47
CA LYS A 26 6.61 10.89 18.61
C LYS A 26 6.05 9.83 17.66
N HIS A 27 6.89 9.15 16.90
CA HIS A 27 6.46 8.15 15.92
C HIS A 27 5.98 6.83 16.55
N GLY A 28 6.36 6.52 17.76
CA GLY A 28 5.81 5.42 18.55
C GLY A 28 4.38 5.68 19.03
N THR A 29 4.04 6.95 19.24
CA THR A 29 2.72 7.40 19.71
C THR A 29 1.75 7.69 18.56
N TYR A 30 2.24 8.33 17.49
CA TYR A 30 1.45 8.64 16.29
C TYR A 30 1.59 7.52 15.27
N TRP A 31 0.58 6.71 15.13
CA TRP A 31 0.55 5.58 14.22
C TRP A 31 0.11 6.02 12.83
N ARG A 32 1.07 6.57 12.07
CA ARG A 32 0.85 6.95 10.68
C ARG A 32 0.75 5.74 9.77
N TRP A 33 0.09 5.90 8.64
CA TRP A 33 -0.04 4.87 7.60
C TRP A 33 1.31 4.45 7.00
N VAL A 34 2.18 5.43 6.80
CA VAL A 34 3.57 5.23 6.37
C VAL A 34 4.47 6.00 7.33
N ARG A 35 5.47 5.35 7.89
CA ARG A 35 6.39 6.02 8.80
C ARG A 35 7.81 5.49 8.69
N PRO A 36 8.84 6.34 8.84
CA PRO A 36 10.19 5.89 9.08
C PRO A 36 10.32 5.32 10.50
N VAL A 37 11.12 4.27 10.64
CA VAL A 37 11.42 3.65 11.92
C VAL A 37 12.93 3.49 12.04
N PHE A 38 13.49 3.97 13.13
CA PHE A 38 14.90 3.80 13.49
C PHE A 38 15.03 2.77 14.60
N GLY A 39 15.94 1.81 14.44
CA GLY A 39 16.09 0.72 15.38
C GLY A 39 17.49 0.07 15.31
N GLY A 40 17.70 -0.96 16.13
CA GLY A 40 18.86 -1.83 16.04
C GLY A 40 20.09 -1.41 16.85
N ALA A 41 19.94 -0.45 17.78
CA ALA A 41 21.10 0.14 18.44
C ALA A 41 21.72 -0.67 19.59
N THR A 42 21.04 -1.71 20.10
CA THR A 42 21.53 -2.46 21.27
C THR A 42 22.00 -3.88 20.97
N ARG A 43 21.36 -4.58 20.04
CA ARG A 43 21.65 -5.98 19.69
C ARG A 43 21.84 -6.23 18.21
N SER A 44 21.52 -5.27 17.37
CA SER A 44 21.69 -5.33 15.94
C SER A 44 22.30 -4.01 15.44
N ALA A 45 22.83 -4.00 14.22
CA ALA A 45 23.33 -2.79 13.60
C ALA A 45 22.22 -1.74 13.50
N ALA A 46 22.57 -0.48 13.74
CA ALA A 46 21.67 0.64 13.55
C ALA A 46 21.06 0.59 12.14
N ASN A 47 19.75 0.73 12.06
CA ASN A 47 19.03 0.68 10.79
C ASN A 47 17.90 1.70 10.72
N ALA A 48 17.60 2.13 9.51
CA ALA A 48 16.40 2.88 9.17
C ALA A 48 15.56 2.05 8.21
N ARG A 49 14.26 1.99 8.45
CA ARG A 49 13.30 1.29 7.58
C ARG A 49 12.02 2.07 7.42
N ILE A 50 11.31 1.78 6.36
CA ILE A 50 9.95 2.28 6.16
C ILE A 50 8.95 1.22 6.64
N GLU A 51 8.04 1.60 7.52
CA GLU A 51 6.89 0.81 7.88
C GLU A 51 5.70 1.26 7.05
N PHE A 52 5.22 0.37 6.18
CA PHE A 52 4.10 0.62 5.28
C PHE A 52 2.87 -0.16 5.75
N ARG A 53 1.85 0.54 6.24
CA ARG A 53 0.67 -0.04 6.91
C ARG A 53 -0.63 0.00 6.11
N PRO A 54 -0.79 0.80 5.02
CA PRO A 54 -2.10 0.99 4.38
C PRO A 54 -2.51 -0.22 3.52
N ILE A 55 -2.28 -1.43 4.03
CA ILE A 55 -2.69 -2.68 3.40
C ILE A 55 -3.69 -3.36 4.30
N ALA A 56 -4.93 -3.44 3.86
CA ALA A 56 -5.97 -4.19 4.54
C ALA A 56 -5.68 -5.70 4.54
N GLY A 57 -6.35 -6.45 5.43
CA GLY A 57 -6.32 -7.91 5.40
C GLY A 57 -6.70 -8.44 4.02
N GLN A 58 -5.88 -9.33 3.47
CA GLN A 58 -6.05 -9.87 2.13
C GLN A 58 -6.82 -11.18 2.14
N PRO A 59 -7.54 -11.53 1.07
CA PRO A 59 -8.32 -12.76 1.00
C PRO A 59 -7.46 -14.03 1.08
N THR A 60 -6.24 -13.99 0.52
CA THR A 60 -5.34 -15.13 0.51
C THR A 60 -3.92 -14.76 0.89
N VAL A 61 -3.12 -15.74 1.30
CA VAL A 61 -1.69 -15.58 1.54
C VAL A 61 -0.97 -15.10 0.28
N ARG A 62 -1.38 -15.61 -0.89
CA ARG A 62 -0.83 -15.20 -2.18
C ARG A 62 -1.03 -13.70 -2.44
N ASP A 63 -2.20 -13.17 -2.12
CA ASP A 63 -2.47 -11.73 -2.24
C ASP A 63 -1.60 -10.92 -1.26
N ALA A 64 -1.45 -11.39 -0.02
CA ALA A 64 -0.60 -10.72 0.96
C ALA A 64 0.87 -10.68 0.52
N ILE A 65 1.39 -11.81 -0.01
CA ILE A 65 2.74 -11.89 -0.57
C ILE A 65 2.89 -10.97 -1.78
N ALA A 66 1.88 -10.87 -2.65
CA ALA A 66 1.92 -9.96 -3.79
C ALA A 66 2.13 -8.50 -3.37
N PHE A 67 1.45 -8.03 -2.33
CA PHE A 67 1.68 -6.68 -1.79
C PHE A 67 3.09 -6.50 -1.23
N GLN A 68 3.61 -7.50 -0.52
CA GLN A 68 4.97 -7.44 0.00
C GLN A 68 6.01 -7.42 -1.12
N ALA A 69 5.82 -8.23 -2.16
CA ALA A 69 6.70 -8.27 -3.32
C ALA A 69 6.69 -6.94 -4.08
N VAL A 70 5.50 -6.38 -4.35
CA VAL A 70 5.38 -5.06 -4.98
C VAL A 70 6.07 -3.98 -4.16
N PHE A 71 5.86 -3.96 -2.84
CA PHE A 71 6.53 -2.99 -1.98
C PHE A 71 8.05 -3.16 -2.00
N ALA A 72 8.55 -4.39 -1.91
CA ALA A 72 9.98 -4.69 -1.96
C ALA A 72 10.60 -4.28 -3.31
N GLY A 73 9.91 -4.58 -4.42
CA GLY A 73 10.34 -4.18 -5.76
C GLY A 73 10.40 -2.66 -5.92
N LEU A 74 9.37 -1.94 -5.48
CA LEU A 74 9.36 -0.47 -5.51
C LEU A 74 10.47 0.16 -4.67
N MET A 75 10.75 -0.38 -3.48
CA MET A 75 11.84 0.09 -2.64
C MET A 75 13.21 -0.11 -3.28
N GLU A 76 13.36 -1.08 -4.16
CA GLU A 76 14.58 -1.32 -4.92
C GLU A 76 14.67 -0.45 -6.18
N ALA A 77 13.58 -0.32 -6.94
CA ALA A 77 13.56 0.39 -8.21
C ALA A 77 13.54 1.90 -8.05
N LEU A 78 12.59 2.46 -7.29
CA LEU A 78 12.34 3.90 -7.24
C LEU A 78 13.56 4.76 -6.83
N PRO A 79 14.46 4.33 -5.93
CA PRO A 79 15.67 5.09 -5.65
C PRO A 79 16.70 5.11 -6.78
N LYS A 80 16.60 4.18 -7.73
CA LYS A 80 17.58 3.98 -8.82
C LYS A 80 17.10 4.52 -10.16
N VAL A 81 15.79 4.66 -10.33
CA VAL A 81 15.21 5.27 -11.52
C VAL A 81 14.97 6.75 -11.28
N GLU A 82 15.19 7.56 -12.32
CA GLU A 82 14.81 8.96 -12.28
C GLU A 82 13.29 9.07 -12.39
N HIS A 83 12.65 9.24 -11.24
CA HIS A 83 11.19 9.34 -11.15
C HIS A 83 10.80 10.60 -10.38
N PRO A 84 10.01 11.49 -10.96
CA PRO A 84 9.70 12.79 -10.36
C PRO A 84 8.68 12.72 -9.22
N VAL A 85 8.19 11.54 -8.81
CA VAL A 85 7.16 11.40 -7.76
C VAL A 85 7.52 12.09 -6.45
N ARG A 86 8.82 12.21 -6.13
CA ARG A 86 9.31 12.93 -4.95
C ARG A 86 9.05 14.43 -4.99
N GLU A 87 8.79 14.98 -6.18
CA GLU A 87 8.51 16.40 -6.42
C GLU A 87 7.01 16.71 -6.34
N LEU A 88 6.18 15.68 -6.18
CA LEU A 88 4.75 15.86 -5.97
C LEU A 88 4.52 16.60 -4.64
N ASP A 89 3.78 17.70 -4.70
CA ASP A 89 3.44 18.48 -3.51
C ASP A 89 2.78 17.59 -2.45
N TRP A 90 3.17 17.78 -1.20
CA TRP A 90 2.66 16.98 -0.11
C TRP A 90 1.14 17.06 0.05
N SER A 91 0.55 18.24 -0.16
CA SER A 91 -0.91 18.43 -0.09
C SER A 91 -1.61 17.61 -1.17
N VAL A 92 -1.05 17.57 -2.38
CA VAL A 92 -1.55 16.76 -3.50
C VAL A 92 -1.41 15.26 -3.18
N ALA A 93 -0.27 14.84 -2.67
CA ALA A 93 -0.04 13.44 -2.28
C ALA A 93 -1.03 12.99 -1.18
N ARG A 94 -1.30 13.87 -0.20
CA ARG A 94 -2.31 13.62 0.84
C ARG A 94 -3.71 13.49 0.24
N ASP A 95 -4.10 14.41 -0.63
CA ASP A 95 -5.43 14.41 -1.22
C ASP A 95 -5.63 13.19 -2.14
N ASN A 96 -4.60 12.79 -2.87
CA ASN A 96 -4.56 11.54 -3.62
C ASN A 96 -4.77 10.32 -2.70
N PHE A 97 -4.10 10.28 -1.56
CA PHE A 97 -4.21 9.17 -0.62
C PHE A 97 -5.64 9.01 -0.10
N TYR A 98 -6.27 10.11 0.34
CA TYR A 98 -7.65 10.07 0.83
C TYR A 98 -8.68 9.87 -0.29
N GLY A 99 -8.41 10.40 -1.49
CA GLY A 99 -9.20 10.13 -2.69
C GLY A 99 -9.21 8.64 -3.04
N ALA A 100 -8.03 8.02 -3.08
CA ALA A 100 -7.90 6.59 -3.33
C ALA A 100 -8.58 5.70 -2.28
N MET A 101 -8.59 6.13 -1.01
CA MET A 101 -9.33 5.42 0.05
C MET A 101 -10.85 5.46 -0.19
N ARG A 102 -11.37 6.58 -0.65
CA ARG A 102 -12.81 6.78 -0.86
C ARG A 102 -13.29 6.14 -2.16
N ASP A 103 -12.57 6.36 -3.24
CA ASP A 103 -13.03 6.08 -4.60
C ASP A 103 -12.40 4.80 -5.18
N GLY A 104 -11.37 4.27 -4.51
CA GLY A 104 -10.64 3.08 -4.94
C GLY A 104 -10.06 3.24 -6.34
N LEU A 105 -10.08 2.18 -7.15
CA LEU A 105 -9.57 2.18 -8.52
C LEU A 105 -10.45 2.98 -9.51
N ALA A 106 -11.59 3.51 -9.08
CA ALA A 106 -12.46 4.34 -9.91
C ALA A 106 -12.11 5.84 -9.82
N GLY A 107 -11.27 6.22 -8.86
CA GLY A 107 -10.88 7.61 -8.64
C GLY A 107 -9.82 8.10 -9.61
N ASP A 108 -9.85 9.40 -9.87
CA ASP A 108 -8.76 10.10 -10.53
C ASP A 108 -7.75 10.62 -9.52
N THR A 109 -6.51 10.68 -9.91
CA THR A 109 -5.39 11.05 -9.06
C THR A 109 -4.49 12.02 -9.79
N VAL A 110 -4.05 13.06 -9.11
CA VAL A 110 -3.03 13.97 -9.65
C VAL A 110 -1.67 13.27 -9.53
N TRP A 111 -1.02 13.06 -10.65
CA TRP A 111 0.25 12.36 -10.74
C TRP A 111 1.30 13.18 -11.49
N ILE A 112 2.55 12.94 -11.21
CA ILE A 112 3.66 13.62 -11.83
C ILE A 112 4.52 12.62 -12.63
N THR A 113 4.83 13.00 -13.86
CA THR A 113 5.74 12.27 -14.77
C THR A 113 6.81 13.23 -15.28
N ASN A 114 7.76 12.74 -16.04
CA ASN A 114 8.78 13.60 -16.68
C ASN A 114 8.17 14.69 -17.60
N ASP A 115 6.95 14.47 -18.09
CA ASP A 115 6.21 15.43 -18.93
C ASP A 115 5.39 16.45 -18.09
N GLY A 116 5.48 16.39 -16.77
CA GLY A 116 4.78 17.28 -15.85
C GLY A 116 3.68 16.61 -15.02
N GLN A 117 2.89 17.47 -14.37
CA GLN A 117 1.80 17.04 -13.49
C GLN A 117 0.51 16.87 -14.29
N HIS A 118 -0.17 15.74 -14.12
CA HIS A 118 -1.40 15.38 -14.84
C HIS A 118 -2.41 14.75 -13.89
N THR A 119 -3.70 14.95 -14.17
CA THR A 119 -4.75 14.12 -13.58
C THR A 119 -4.87 12.83 -14.38
N ARG A 120 -4.76 11.69 -13.74
CA ARG A 120 -4.80 10.37 -14.36
C ARG A 120 -5.70 9.42 -13.61
N ASP A 121 -6.29 8.51 -14.35
CA ASP A 121 -6.97 7.33 -13.80
C ASP A 121 -6.01 6.51 -12.94
N LEU A 122 -6.45 6.18 -11.73
CA LEU A 122 -5.60 5.48 -10.76
C LEU A 122 -5.17 4.10 -11.25
N GLY A 123 -5.99 3.42 -12.04
CA GLY A 123 -5.63 2.13 -12.64
C GLY A 123 -4.40 2.23 -13.54
N ARG A 124 -4.29 3.27 -14.37
CA ARG A 124 -3.11 3.51 -15.22
C ARG A 124 -1.85 3.80 -14.41
N ILE A 125 -2.00 4.55 -13.33
CA ILE A 125 -0.87 4.81 -12.42
C ILE A 125 -0.39 3.50 -11.80
N TYR A 126 -1.29 2.62 -11.41
CA TYR A 126 -0.92 1.32 -10.87
C TYR A 126 -0.27 0.39 -11.91
N GLU A 127 -0.62 0.49 -13.18
CA GLU A 127 0.09 -0.24 -14.24
C GLU A 127 1.56 0.16 -14.28
N ASP A 128 1.87 1.47 -14.26
CA ASP A 128 3.24 1.98 -14.22
C ASP A 128 3.96 1.57 -12.92
N VAL A 129 3.29 1.71 -11.79
CA VAL A 129 3.84 1.33 -10.47
C VAL A 129 4.17 -0.16 -10.40
N LEU A 130 3.32 -1.02 -10.95
CA LEU A 130 3.55 -2.46 -10.98
C LEU A 130 4.69 -2.86 -11.92
N ALA A 131 4.89 -2.13 -13.02
CA ALA A 131 6.04 -2.33 -13.90
C ALA A 131 7.35 -2.01 -13.18
N HIS A 132 7.44 -0.88 -12.48
CA HIS A 132 8.61 -0.56 -11.65
C HIS A 132 8.84 -1.56 -10.53
N ALA A 133 7.79 -2.11 -9.95
CA ALA A 133 7.93 -3.15 -8.94
C ALA A 133 8.57 -4.43 -9.53
N GLU A 134 8.19 -4.84 -10.73
CA GLU A 134 8.80 -5.98 -11.43
C GLU A 134 10.28 -5.72 -11.76
N GLU A 135 10.60 -4.54 -12.28
CA GLU A 135 11.99 -4.13 -12.49
C GLU A 135 12.82 -4.24 -11.21
N GLY A 136 12.28 -3.76 -10.09
CA GLY A 136 12.95 -3.84 -8.80
C GLY A 136 13.14 -5.27 -8.29
N LEU A 137 12.17 -6.15 -8.51
CA LEU A 137 12.30 -7.57 -8.20
C LEU A 137 13.39 -8.23 -9.05
N GLN A 138 13.47 -7.90 -10.34
CA GLN A 138 14.53 -8.37 -11.23
C GLN A 138 15.91 -7.85 -10.81
N MET A 139 16.02 -6.59 -10.37
CA MET A 139 17.25 -6.05 -9.77
C MET A 139 17.69 -6.83 -8.53
N ARG A 140 16.77 -7.50 -7.85
CA ARG A 140 17.04 -8.41 -6.71
C ARG A 140 17.37 -9.83 -7.12
N GLY A 141 17.36 -10.15 -8.40
CA GLY A 141 17.77 -11.43 -8.95
C GLY A 141 16.63 -12.40 -9.26
N LEU A 142 15.37 -11.96 -9.20
CA LEU A 142 14.27 -12.77 -9.73
C LEU A 142 14.30 -12.72 -11.26
N ASP A 143 13.96 -13.82 -11.91
CA ASP A 143 13.71 -13.79 -13.35
C ASP A 143 12.39 -13.10 -13.69
N GLU A 144 12.15 -12.82 -14.97
CA GLU A 144 10.98 -12.10 -15.45
C GLU A 144 9.67 -12.83 -15.10
N ASP A 145 9.64 -14.14 -15.30
CA ASP A 145 8.45 -14.97 -15.04
C ASP A 145 8.15 -15.04 -13.54
N GLU A 146 9.17 -15.10 -12.73
CA GLU A 146 9.05 -15.12 -11.28
C GLU A 146 8.56 -13.79 -10.73
N ALA A 147 9.13 -12.67 -11.18
CA ALA A 147 8.67 -11.33 -10.83
C ALA A 147 7.20 -11.11 -11.24
N ALA A 148 6.84 -11.48 -12.47
CA ALA A 148 5.48 -11.38 -12.99
C ALA A 148 4.50 -12.24 -12.18
N ARG A 149 4.90 -13.41 -11.71
CA ARG A 149 4.08 -14.31 -10.87
C ARG A 149 3.69 -13.66 -9.55
N TYR A 150 4.62 -12.95 -8.91
CA TYR A 150 4.35 -12.25 -7.65
C TYR A 150 3.45 -11.02 -7.83
N THR A 151 3.56 -10.30 -8.94
CA THR A 151 2.75 -9.10 -9.18
C THR A 151 1.39 -9.41 -9.80
N HIS A 152 1.22 -10.59 -10.40
CA HIS A 152 0.02 -11.01 -11.13
C HIS A 152 -1.31 -10.77 -10.38
N PRO A 153 -1.46 -11.10 -9.08
CA PRO A 153 -2.72 -10.88 -8.36
C PRO A 153 -3.13 -9.40 -8.38
N LEU A 154 -2.18 -8.48 -8.20
CA LEU A 154 -2.46 -7.06 -8.20
C LEU A 154 -2.70 -6.53 -9.61
N LYS A 155 -1.93 -6.97 -10.61
CA LYS A 155 -2.21 -6.66 -12.02
C LYS A 155 -3.61 -7.10 -12.45
N ALA A 156 -4.05 -8.28 -12.00
CA ALA A 156 -5.39 -8.79 -12.29
C ALA A 156 -6.48 -7.90 -11.66
N ARG A 157 -6.29 -7.43 -10.43
CA ARG A 157 -7.21 -6.50 -9.76
C ARG A 157 -7.29 -5.15 -10.48
N VAL A 158 -6.16 -4.60 -10.86
CA VAL A 158 -6.09 -3.31 -11.58
C VAL A 158 -6.82 -3.42 -12.92
N ARG A 159 -6.51 -4.43 -13.73
CA ARG A 159 -7.16 -4.65 -15.04
C ARG A 159 -8.66 -4.84 -14.93
N ARG A 160 -9.12 -5.58 -13.92
CA ARG A 160 -10.55 -5.82 -13.69
C ARG A 160 -11.23 -4.70 -12.93
N ARG A 161 -10.47 -3.73 -12.44
CA ARG A 161 -10.95 -2.68 -11.53
C ARG A 161 -11.71 -3.24 -10.32
N MET A 162 -11.30 -4.44 -9.86
CA MET A 162 -11.97 -5.17 -8.80
C MET A 162 -11.04 -5.32 -7.58
N THR A 163 -11.49 -4.78 -6.46
CA THR A 163 -10.86 -4.96 -5.16
C THR A 163 -11.77 -5.78 -4.24
N PRO A 164 -11.26 -6.40 -3.17
CA PRO A 164 -12.11 -7.09 -2.20
C PRO A 164 -13.20 -6.20 -1.60
N ALA A 165 -12.89 -4.92 -1.37
CA ALA A 165 -13.87 -3.96 -0.88
C ALA A 165 -14.99 -3.71 -1.91
N ARG A 166 -14.62 -3.47 -3.16
CA ARG A 166 -15.59 -3.27 -4.24
C ARG A 166 -16.46 -4.50 -4.45
N TRP A 167 -15.87 -5.68 -4.45
CA TRP A 167 -16.61 -6.93 -4.57
C TRP A 167 -17.68 -7.06 -3.48
N LYS A 168 -17.30 -6.81 -2.21
CA LYS A 168 -18.27 -6.86 -1.09
C LYS A 168 -19.38 -5.83 -1.25
N HIS A 169 -19.03 -4.62 -1.62
CA HIS A 169 -19.98 -3.54 -1.83
C HIS A 169 -21.00 -3.89 -2.93
N GLU A 170 -20.53 -4.34 -4.10
CA GLU A 170 -21.39 -4.73 -5.21
C GLU A 170 -22.28 -5.93 -4.85
N HIS A 171 -21.76 -6.88 -4.08
CA HIS A 171 -22.53 -8.05 -3.64
C HIS A 171 -23.67 -7.67 -2.68
N VAL A 172 -23.39 -6.81 -1.72
CA VAL A 172 -24.41 -6.30 -0.78
C VAL A 172 -25.44 -5.46 -1.53
N ALA A 173 -25.01 -4.55 -2.41
CA ALA A 173 -25.91 -3.71 -3.17
C ALA A 173 -26.88 -4.54 -4.02
N ALA A 174 -26.38 -5.54 -4.76
CA ALA A 174 -27.20 -6.41 -5.57
C ALA A 174 -28.24 -7.18 -4.74
N ALA A 175 -27.84 -7.73 -3.58
CA ALA A 175 -28.78 -8.44 -2.71
C ALA A 175 -29.88 -7.53 -2.14
N VAL A 176 -29.54 -6.29 -1.80
CA VAL A 176 -30.53 -5.30 -1.33
C VAL A 176 -31.49 -4.90 -2.46
N ASP A 177 -30.98 -4.70 -3.67
CA ASP A 177 -31.80 -4.40 -4.85
C ASP A 177 -32.76 -5.55 -5.18
N ASP A 178 -32.36 -6.80 -4.90
CA ASP A 178 -33.21 -8.01 -5.02
C ASP A 178 -34.18 -8.19 -3.84
N GLY A 179 -34.19 -7.28 -2.88
CA GLY A 179 -35.16 -7.23 -1.77
C GLY A 179 -34.71 -7.84 -0.45
N ALA A 180 -33.42 -8.19 -0.30
CA ALA A 180 -32.87 -8.59 0.99
C ALA A 180 -32.78 -7.40 1.96
N THR A 181 -32.83 -7.68 3.27
CA THR A 181 -32.47 -6.66 4.25
C THR A 181 -30.97 -6.37 4.17
N PHE A 182 -30.57 -5.18 4.60
CA PHE A 182 -29.13 -4.82 4.61
C PHE A 182 -28.31 -5.80 5.47
N GLU A 183 -28.84 -6.16 6.64
CA GLU A 183 -28.21 -7.10 7.57
C GLU A 183 -28.02 -8.48 6.94
N ASP A 184 -29.03 -9.03 6.28
CA ASP A 184 -28.96 -10.33 5.60
C ASP A 184 -27.97 -10.25 4.44
N ALA A 185 -28.03 -9.21 3.62
CA ALA A 185 -27.12 -8.97 2.51
C ALA A 185 -25.64 -8.95 2.94
N VAL A 186 -25.33 -8.27 4.06
CA VAL A 186 -23.97 -8.23 4.63
C VAL A 186 -23.51 -9.60 5.10
N VAL A 187 -24.38 -10.35 5.78
CA VAL A 187 -24.05 -11.71 6.25
C VAL A 187 -23.80 -12.64 5.06
N ASP A 188 -24.63 -12.59 4.04
CA ASP A 188 -24.49 -13.43 2.86
C ASP A 188 -23.27 -13.07 2.01
N ALA A 189 -22.98 -11.78 1.84
CA ALA A 189 -21.75 -11.32 1.21
C ALA A 189 -20.50 -11.82 1.96
N GLN A 190 -20.53 -11.81 3.29
CA GLN A 190 -19.39 -12.31 4.08
C GLN A 190 -19.23 -13.84 3.96
N ARG A 191 -20.32 -14.59 3.92
CA ARG A 191 -20.29 -16.05 3.69
C ARG A 191 -19.71 -16.37 2.32
N ALA A 192 -20.26 -15.75 1.27
CA ALA A 192 -19.77 -15.92 -0.11
C ALA A 192 -18.27 -15.57 -0.25
N TYR A 193 -17.83 -14.51 0.44
CA TYR A 193 -16.40 -14.12 0.46
C TYR A 193 -15.51 -15.19 1.09
N VAL A 194 -15.93 -15.77 2.22
CA VAL A 194 -15.19 -16.85 2.90
C VAL A 194 -15.16 -18.13 2.04
N ASP A 195 -16.25 -18.46 1.37
CA ASP A 195 -16.31 -19.64 0.51
C ASP A 195 -15.41 -19.47 -0.73
N ALA A 196 -15.43 -18.30 -1.39
CA ALA A 196 -14.51 -17.99 -2.48
C ALA A 196 -13.03 -18.02 -2.02
N GLN A 197 -12.74 -17.58 -0.81
CA GLN A 197 -11.40 -17.67 -0.22
C GLN A 197 -10.96 -19.13 -0.06
N ARG A 198 -11.83 -20.01 0.44
CA ARG A 198 -11.54 -21.45 0.61
C ARG A 198 -11.29 -22.14 -0.71
N GLU A 199 -12.11 -21.87 -1.72
CA GLU A 199 -11.94 -22.42 -3.07
C GLU A 199 -10.58 -22.01 -3.66
N THR A 200 -10.16 -20.76 -3.49
CA THR A 200 -8.86 -20.28 -3.95
C THR A 200 -7.69 -20.97 -3.24
N LEU A 201 -7.83 -21.27 -1.93
CA LEU A 201 -6.81 -22.00 -1.17
C LEU A 201 -6.69 -23.48 -1.57
N LEU A 202 -7.77 -24.08 -2.06
CA LEU A 202 -7.79 -25.48 -2.47
C LEU A 202 -7.35 -25.68 -3.92
N SER A 203 -7.36 -24.61 -4.74
CA SER A 203 -6.99 -24.63 -6.17
C SER A 203 -5.56 -24.19 -6.46
N SER A 204 -4.80 -23.80 -5.45
CA SER A 204 -3.40 -23.37 -5.52
C SER A 204 -2.44 -24.43 -5.03
#